data_a59e55e56a446e505d2e183298a3ce2e
#
_entry.id   a59e55e56a446e505d2e183298a3ce2e
#
_cell.length_a   1.000
_cell.length_b   1.000
_cell.length_c   1.000
_cell.angle_alpha   90.00
_cell.angle_beta   90.00
_cell.angle_gamma   90.00
#
_symmetry.space_group_name_H-M   'P 1'
#
loop_
_entity.id
_entity.type
_entity.pdbx_description
1 polymer ?
#
loop_
_entity_poly.entity_id
_entity_poly.type
_entity_poly.pdbx_seq_one_letter_code
_entity_poly.pdbx_strand_id
1 'polypeptide(L)'
;VFALYLWSNVADARASVQENRAEHPARQKASRRKVAGKIGMFLLGCAAIVLGSRLLIDYGSELALLLGVPASIVGVTMVAIGTSLPELVATLTAIAKKEASMSVGNIIGANVIDLTLILPICSAVSGGRLTFSAQTTMLDLPACLTLCCVAVLPPLLKGKFYRWQGLLMLVIYAAYMVMLALA
;
A
#
# COMPACT_ATOMS: atom_id res chain seq x y z
N VAL A 1 16.35 8.07 6.07
CA VAL A 1 15.05 7.69 6.63
C VAL A 1 14.73 6.23 6.27
N PHE A 2 14.72 5.85 4.97
CA PHE A 2 14.39 4.49 4.52
C PHE A 2 15.29 3.40 5.14
N ALA A 3 16.61 3.61 5.17
CA ALA A 3 17.55 2.67 5.77
C ALA A 3 17.31 2.47 7.29
N LEU A 4 16.97 3.54 8.01
CA LEU A 4 16.61 3.46 9.44
C LEU A 4 15.30 2.71 9.65
N TYR A 5 14.31 2.95 8.81
CA TYR A 5 13.05 2.23 8.82
C TYR A 5 13.24 0.73 8.56
N LEU A 6 14.03 0.37 7.54
CA LEU A 6 14.38 -1.04 7.29
C LEU A 6 15.12 -1.67 8.47
N TRP A 7 16.08 -0.95 9.04
CA TRP A 7 16.83 -1.44 10.19
C TRP A 7 15.92 -1.74 11.38
N SER A 8 15.01 -0.81 11.74
CA SER A 8 14.07 -1.02 12.84
C SER A 8 13.15 -2.22 12.59
N ASN A 9 12.57 -2.33 11.40
CA ASN A 9 11.71 -3.47 11.05
C ASN A 9 12.46 -4.81 11.07
N VAL A 10 13.71 -4.86 10.60
CA VAL A 10 14.54 -6.07 10.65
C VAL A 10 14.93 -6.39 12.09
N ALA A 11 15.21 -5.39 12.93
CA ALA A 11 15.53 -5.60 14.33
C ALA A 11 14.32 -6.18 15.10
N ASP A 12 13.13 -5.60 14.89
CA ASP A 12 11.88 -6.06 15.51
C ASP A 12 11.50 -7.48 15.05
N ALA A 13 11.65 -7.75 13.74
CA ALA A 13 11.42 -9.08 13.19
C ALA A 13 12.41 -10.11 13.76
N ARG A 14 13.67 -9.74 13.97
CA ARG A 14 14.67 -10.64 14.62
C ARG A 14 14.34 -10.89 16.07
N ALA A 15 13.92 -9.87 16.82
CA ALA A 15 13.52 -10.01 18.21
C ALA A 15 12.32 -10.95 18.35
N SER A 16 11.27 -10.77 17.55
CA SER A 16 10.08 -11.62 17.57
C SER A 16 10.36 -13.07 17.13
N VAL A 17 11.27 -13.28 16.18
CA VAL A 17 11.72 -14.63 15.79
C VAL A 17 12.50 -15.30 16.92
N GLN A 18 13.31 -14.55 17.67
CA GLN A 18 14.11 -15.06 18.77
C GLN A 18 13.23 -15.44 19.97
N GLU A 19 12.22 -14.64 20.27
CA GLU A 19 11.21 -14.90 21.30
C GLU A 19 10.38 -16.17 20.96
N ASN A 20 9.85 -16.26 19.75
CA ASN A 20 9.14 -17.46 19.25
C ASN A 20 10.03 -18.74 19.25
N ARG A 21 11.35 -18.58 19.06
CA ARG A 21 12.30 -19.71 19.16
C ARG A 21 12.49 -20.18 20.59
N ALA A 22 12.50 -19.25 21.56
CA ALA A 22 12.64 -19.57 22.98
C ALA A 22 11.38 -20.30 23.50
N GLU A 23 10.19 -19.88 23.06
CA GLU A 23 8.93 -20.48 23.49
C GLU A 23 8.63 -21.86 22.85
N HIS A 24 9.14 -22.13 21.64
CA HIS A 24 8.83 -23.34 20.89
C HIS A 24 10.06 -24.07 20.31
N PRO A 25 10.95 -24.64 21.14
CA PRO A 25 12.18 -25.28 20.66
C PRO A 25 11.93 -26.51 19.76
N ALA A 26 10.78 -27.17 19.88
CA ALA A 26 10.43 -28.34 19.09
C ALA A 26 10.04 -28.06 17.63
N ARG A 27 9.81 -26.81 17.25
CA ARG A 27 9.39 -26.37 15.90
C ARG A 27 10.56 -26.21 14.90
N GLN A 28 11.76 -26.56 15.29
CA GLN A 28 13.03 -26.20 14.62
C GLN A 28 13.38 -27.02 13.38
N LYS A 29 12.66 -28.09 13.02
CA LYS A 29 12.95 -28.90 11.82
C LYS A 29 11.85 -28.80 10.76
N ALA A 30 11.65 -27.58 10.21
CA ALA A 30 10.93 -27.50 8.96
C ALA A 30 11.78 -28.14 7.86
N SER A 31 11.33 -29.26 7.31
CA SER A 31 12.02 -29.94 6.20
C SER A 31 12.28 -28.93 5.08
N ARG A 32 13.49 -28.87 4.53
CA ARG A 32 13.89 -28.00 3.41
C ARG A 32 12.86 -28.02 2.28
N ARG A 33 12.24 -29.17 2.02
CA ARG A 33 11.17 -29.35 1.02
C ARG A 33 9.90 -28.55 1.35
N LYS A 34 9.50 -28.46 2.64
CA LYS A 34 8.35 -27.65 3.07
C LYS A 34 8.62 -26.15 2.96
N VAL A 35 9.85 -25.71 3.21
CA VAL A 35 10.26 -24.30 3.06
C VAL A 35 10.29 -23.93 1.58
N ALA A 36 10.87 -24.77 0.72
CA ALA A 36 10.90 -24.54 -0.72
C ALA A 36 9.48 -24.45 -1.32
N GLY A 37 8.55 -25.32 -0.89
CA GLY A 37 7.14 -25.25 -1.31
C GLY A 37 6.45 -23.95 -0.90
N LYS A 38 6.72 -23.45 0.32
CA LYS A 38 6.17 -22.15 0.79
C LYS A 38 6.75 -20.96 0.00
N ILE A 39 8.04 -21.00 -0.32
CA ILE A 39 8.68 -19.97 -1.14
C ILE A 39 8.10 -20.00 -2.56
N GLY A 40 7.95 -21.17 -3.16
CA GLY A 40 7.33 -21.31 -4.49
C GLY A 40 5.90 -20.78 -4.53
N MET A 41 5.09 -21.09 -3.51
CA MET A 41 3.71 -20.59 -3.39
C MET A 41 3.68 -19.07 -3.20
N PHE A 42 4.62 -18.51 -2.44
CA PHE A 42 4.76 -17.07 -2.24
C PHE A 42 5.10 -16.37 -3.57
N LEU A 43 6.10 -16.86 -4.30
CA LEU A 43 6.51 -16.30 -5.58
C LEU A 43 5.39 -16.40 -6.63
N LEU A 44 4.66 -17.53 -6.66
CA LEU A 44 3.50 -17.68 -7.53
C LEU A 44 2.39 -16.69 -7.19
N GLY A 45 2.12 -16.47 -5.90
CA GLY A 45 1.16 -15.45 -5.44
C GLY A 45 1.56 -14.04 -5.84
N CYS A 46 2.83 -13.66 -5.67
CA CYS A 46 3.36 -12.37 -6.12
C CYS A 46 3.19 -12.20 -7.64
N ALA A 47 3.57 -13.22 -8.43
CA ALA A 47 3.40 -13.18 -9.87
C ALA A 47 1.92 -13.05 -10.28
N ALA A 48 1.03 -13.78 -9.64
CA ALA A 48 -0.41 -13.69 -9.90
C ALA A 48 -0.99 -12.31 -9.59
N ILE A 49 -0.57 -11.67 -8.49
CA ILE A 49 -1.00 -10.31 -8.13
C ILE A 49 -0.50 -9.30 -9.17
N VAL A 50 0.77 -9.36 -9.55
CA VAL A 50 1.36 -8.44 -10.56
C VAL A 50 0.68 -8.61 -11.92
N LEU A 51 0.46 -9.84 -12.37
CA LEU A 51 -0.25 -10.10 -13.62
C LEU A 51 -1.70 -9.62 -13.56
N GLY A 52 -2.42 -9.90 -12.47
CA GLY A 52 -3.79 -9.44 -12.27
C GLY A 52 -3.90 -7.92 -12.26
N SER A 53 -2.98 -7.22 -11.61
CA SER A 53 -2.93 -5.76 -11.60
C SER A 53 -2.72 -5.18 -13.00
N ARG A 54 -1.80 -5.76 -13.80
CA ARG A 54 -1.58 -5.35 -15.19
C ARG A 54 -2.82 -5.57 -16.06
N LEU A 55 -3.42 -6.75 -15.99
CA LEU A 55 -4.65 -7.05 -16.75
C LEU A 55 -5.77 -6.07 -16.37
N LEU A 56 -5.91 -5.73 -15.10
CA LEU A 56 -6.92 -4.76 -14.67
C LEU A 56 -6.63 -3.36 -15.23
N ILE A 57 -5.37 -2.91 -15.20
CA ILE A 57 -4.99 -1.60 -15.76
C ILE A 57 -5.28 -1.58 -17.26
N ASP A 58 -4.82 -2.58 -18.00
CA ASP A 58 -4.93 -2.60 -19.45
C ASP A 58 -6.39 -2.68 -19.89
N TYR A 59 -7.11 -3.74 -19.50
CA TYR A 59 -8.50 -3.96 -19.94
C TYR A 59 -9.51 -3.06 -19.22
N GLY A 60 -9.25 -2.68 -17.97
CA GLY A 60 -10.08 -1.72 -17.25
C GLY A 60 -10.00 -0.33 -17.87
N SER A 61 -8.81 0.08 -18.29
CA SER A 61 -8.62 1.35 -19.01
C SER A 61 -9.32 1.34 -20.37
N GLU A 62 -9.19 0.27 -21.12
CA GLU A 62 -9.86 0.13 -22.42
C GLU A 62 -11.39 0.20 -22.25
N LEU A 63 -11.93 -0.55 -21.30
CA LEU A 63 -13.37 -0.53 -21.02
C LEU A 63 -13.86 0.86 -20.59
N ALA A 64 -13.10 1.55 -19.72
CA ALA A 64 -13.47 2.89 -19.26
C ALA A 64 -13.47 3.90 -20.44
N LEU A 65 -12.49 3.82 -21.33
CA LEU A 65 -12.45 4.65 -22.54
C LEU A 65 -13.63 4.37 -23.47
N LEU A 66 -14.01 3.11 -23.65
CA LEU A 66 -15.17 2.70 -24.44
C LEU A 66 -16.49 3.23 -23.83
N LEU A 67 -16.56 3.35 -22.52
CA LEU A 67 -17.70 3.94 -21.79
C LEU A 67 -17.70 5.48 -21.82
N GLY A 68 -16.74 6.11 -22.50
CA GLY A 68 -16.66 7.54 -22.68
C GLY A 68 -15.99 8.28 -21.51
N VAL A 69 -15.31 7.58 -20.59
CA VAL A 69 -14.55 8.24 -19.51
C VAL A 69 -13.33 8.95 -20.11
N PRO A 70 -13.07 10.22 -19.77
CA PRO A 70 -11.91 10.96 -20.29
C PRO A 70 -10.59 10.24 -20.01
N ALA A 71 -9.70 10.22 -21.00
CA ALA A 71 -8.40 9.51 -20.89
C ALA A 71 -7.53 9.99 -19.73
N SER A 72 -7.61 11.27 -19.35
CA SER A 72 -6.91 11.84 -18.20
C SER A 72 -7.36 11.19 -16.88
N ILE A 73 -8.68 11.01 -16.71
CA ILE A 73 -9.26 10.37 -15.51
C ILE A 73 -8.89 8.88 -15.49
N VAL A 74 -9.04 8.19 -16.63
CA VAL A 74 -8.68 6.77 -16.76
C VAL A 74 -7.22 6.55 -16.38
N GLY A 75 -6.31 7.35 -16.93
CA GLY A 75 -4.87 7.22 -16.66
C GLY A 75 -4.54 7.33 -15.17
N VAL A 76 -5.07 8.34 -14.48
CA VAL A 76 -4.80 8.54 -13.04
C VAL A 76 -5.47 7.46 -12.19
N THR A 77 -6.76 7.16 -12.45
CA THR A 77 -7.52 6.22 -11.60
C THR A 77 -7.12 4.78 -11.80
N MET A 78 -6.94 4.31 -13.03
CA MET A 78 -6.58 2.91 -13.30
C MET A 78 -5.17 2.58 -12.84
N VAL A 79 -4.22 3.50 -13.00
CA VAL A 79 -2.86 3.32 -12.48
C VAL A 79 -2.89 3.30 -10.95
N ALA A 80 -3.61 4.23 -10.30
CA ALA A 80 -3.73 4.26 -8.85
C ALA A 80 -4.34 2.97 -8.28
N ILE A 81 -5.44 2.48 -8.87
CA ILE A 81 -6.07 1.22 -8.47
C ILE A 81 -5.10 0.05 -8.69
N GLY A 82 -4.49 -0.03 -9.88
CA GLY A 82 -3.62 -1.15 -10.24
C GLY A 82 -2.37 -1.25 -9.38
N THR A 83 -1.76 -0.13 -9.01
CA THR A 83 -0.59 -0.11 -8.12
C THR A 83 -0.96 -0.41 -6.66
N SER A 84 -2.18 -0.09 -6.22
CA SER A 84 -2.63 -0.36 -4.86
C SER A 84 -3.30 -1.74 -4.67
N LEU A 85 -3.51 -2.49 -5.76
CA LEU A 85 -4.08 -3.85 -5.68
C LEU A 85 -3.24 -4.83 -4.84
N PRO A 86 -1.90 -4.88 -5.00
CA PRO A 86 -1.06 -5.76 -4.17
C PRO A 86 -1.26 -5.50 -2.68
N GLU A 87 -1.27 -4.24 -2.27
CA GLU A 87 -1.49 -3.81 -0.88
C GLU A 87 -2.89 -4.17 -0.39
N LEU A 88 -3.91 -3.99 -1.23
CA LEU A 88 -5.28 -4.35 -0.91
C LEU A 88 -5.41 -5.87 -0.67
N VAL A 89 -4.89 -6.70 -1.57
CA VAL A 89 -4.93 -8.16 -1.46
C VAL A 89 -4.17 -8.64 -0.22
N ALA A 90 -2.98 -8.09 0.04
CA ALA A 90 -2.18 -8.40 1.22
C ALA A 90 -2.93 -8.02 2.51
N THR A 91 -3.51 -6.82 2.56
CA THR A 91 -4.29 -6.30 3.69
C THR A 91 -5.54 -7.14 3.95
N LEU A 92 -6.35 -7.44 2.93
CA LEU A 92 -7.54 -8.30 3.06
C LEU A 92 -7.18 -9.71 3.51
N THR A 93 -6.08 -10.25 3.01
CA THR A 93 -5.58 -11.57 3.43
C THR A 93 -5.14 -11.57 4.89
N ALA A 94 -4.45 -10.52 5.34
CA ALA A 94 -4.06 -10.35 6.73
C ALA A 94 -5.29 -10.23 7.65
N ILE A 95 -6.30 -9.47 7.25
CA ILE A 95 -7.59 -9.35 7.99
C ILE A 95 -8.28 -10.71 8.08
N ALA A 96 -8.38 -11.45 6.97
CA ALA A 96 -8.99 -12.78 6.94
C ALA A 96 -8.27 -13.78 7.84
N LYS A 97 -6.94 -13.62 8.00
CA LYS A 97 -6.11 -14.43 8.91
C LYS A 97 -6.08 -13.89 10.34
N LYS A 98 -6.80 -12.81 10.66
CA LYS A 98 -6.83 -12.11 11.95
C LYS A 98 -5.46 -11.55 12.38
N GLU A 99 -4.61 -11.23 11.41
CA GLU A 99 -3.27 -10.65 11.60
C GLU A 99 -3.34 -9.12 11.45
N ALA A 100 -3.98 -8.45 12.42
CA ALA A 100 -4.25 -7.00 12.36
C ALA A 100 -2.96 -6.16 12.27
N SER A 101 -1.89 -6.54 12.96
CA SER A 101 -0.60 -5.84 12.92
C SER A 101 0.03 -5.89 11.52
N MET A 102 -0.06 -7.04 10.85
CA MET A 102 0.40 -7.23 9.47
C MET A 102 -0.40 -6.37 8.48
N SER A 103 -1.73 -6.26 8.67
CA SER A 103 -2.58 -5.42 7.84
C SER A 103 -2.20 -3.94 7.93
N VAL A 104 -2.06 -3.41 9.14
CA VAL A 104 -1.66 -2.01 9.38
C VAL A 104 -0.24 -1.76 8.90
N GLY A 105 0.69 -2.67 9.22
CA GLY A 105 2.09 -2.59 8.81
C GLY A 105 2.27 -2.56 7.29
N ASN A 106 1.47 -3.32 6.54
CA ASN A 106 1.49 -3.33 5.07
C ASN A 106 1.14 -1.94 4.50
N ILE A 107 0.05 -1.31 4.98
CA ILE A 107 -0.40 0.00 4.50
C ILE A 107 0.63 1.09 4.86
N ILE A 108 1.09 1.13 6.11
CA ILE A 108 2.08 2.13 6.53
C ILE A 108 3.41 1.92 5.79
N GLY A 109 3.84 0.66 5.64
CA GLY A 109 5.07 0.30 4.95
C GLY A 109 5.08 0.74 3.49
N ALA A 110 3.98 0.53 2.76
CA ALA A 110 3.84 0.99 1.38
C ALA A 110 4.01 2.51 1.29
N ASN A 111 3.29 3.29 2.10
CA ASN A 111 3.42 4.75 2.12
C ASN A 111 4.84 5.23 2.47
N VAL A 112 5.51 4.56 3.42
CA VAL A 112 6.91 4.90 3.76
C VAL A 112 7.83 4.63 2.58
N ILE A 113 7.67 3.52 1.87
CA ILE A 113 8.47 3.18 0.67
C ILE A 113 8.23 4.21 -0.43
N ASP A 114 6.98 4.56 -0.70
CA ASP A 114 6.63 5.54 -1.74
C ASP A 114 7.28 6.89 -1.48
N LEU A 115 7.18 7.41 -0.27
CA LEU A 115 7.70 8.73 0.09
C LEU A 115 9.22 8.76 0.28
N THR A 116 9.84 7.68 0.77
CA THR A 116 11.26 7.70 1.15
C THR A 116 12.19 7.01 0.16
N LEU A 117 11.67 6.20 -0.73
CA LEU A 117 12.44 5.49 -1.75
C LEU A 117 11.98 5.87 -3.16
N ILE A 118 10.70 5.67 -3.49
CA ILE A 118 10.20 5.84 -4.87
C ILE A 118 10.27 7.31 -5.28
N LEU A 119 9.73 8.22 -4.48
CA LEU A 119 9.72 9.64 -4.80
C LEU A 119 11.13 10.23 -4.97
N PRO A 120 12.12 9.96 -4.10
CA PRO A 120 13.50 10.39 -4.31
C PRO A 120 14.16 9.79 -5.56
N ILE A 121 13.90 8.52 -5.88
CA ILE A 121 14.43 7.90 -7.10
C ILE A 121 13.82 8.57 -8.34
N CYS A 122 12.52 8.78 -8.37
CA CYS A 122 11.86 9.50 -9.45
C CYS A 122 12.44 10.91 -9.62
N SER A 123 12.66 11.63 -8.51
CA SER A 123 13.30 12.94 -8.55
C SER A 123 14.72 12.88 -9.13
N ALA A 124 15.53 11.91 -8.72
CA ALA A 124 16.89 11.75 -9.22
C ALA A 124 16.92 11.42 -10.72
N VAL A 125 16.06 10.51 -11.18
CA VAL A 125 15.95 10.13 -12.60
C VAL A 125 15.45 11.29 -13.47
N SER A 126 14.55 12.13 -12.92
CA SER A 126 14.04 13.33 -13.61
C SER A 126 15.00 14.52 -13.57
N GLY A 127 16.25 14.33 -13.17
CA GLY A 127 17.25 15.40 -13.07
C GLY A 127 16.97 16.43 -11.96
N GLY A 128 16.30 16.01 -10.89
CA GLY A 128 15.95 16.85 -9.74
C GLY A 128 14.73 17.76 -9.98
N ARG A 129 14.02 17.59 -11.08
CA ARG A 129 12.87 18.40 -11.46
C ARG A 129 11.62 17.53 -11.52
N LEU A 130 10.83 17.54 -10.45
CA LEU A 130 9.47 17.01 -10.48
C LEU A 130 8.54 18.18 -10.80
N THR A 131 7.86 18.11 -11.94
CA THR A 131 6.84 19.10 -12.31
C THR A 131 5.52 18.73 -11.64
N PHE A 132 4.99 19.64 -10.87
CA PHE A 132 3.67 19.48 -10.23
C PHE A 132 2.66 20.36 -10.97
N SER A 133 1.48 19.81 -11.24
CA SER A 133 0.37 20.60 -11.77
C SER A 133 -0.25 21.45 -10.65
N ALA A 134 -0.98 22.52 -11.03
CA ALA A 134 -1.77 23.29 -10.07
C ALA A 134 -2.79 22.41 -9.33
N GLN A 135 -3.38 21.45 -10.02
CA GLN A 135 -4.27 20.45 -9.46
C GLN A 135 -3.58 19.65 -8.33
N THR A 136 -2.37 19.13 -8.57
CA THR A 136 -1.61 18.37 -7.56
C THR A 136 -1.37 19.20 -6.30
N THR A 137 -1.06 20.47 -6.44
CA THR A 137 -0.76 21.34 -5.29
C THR A 137 -2.02 21.75 -4.53
N MET A 138 -3.12 22.03 -5.24
CA MET A 138 -4.33 22.61 -4.66
C MET A 138 -5.37 21.56 -4.24
N LEU A 139 -5.35 20.38 -4.85
CA LEU A 139 -6.35 19.33 -4.60
C LEU A 139 -5.73 18.05 -4.04
N ASP A 140 -4.75 17.47 -4.76
CA ASP A 140 -4.25 16.13 -4.40
C ASP A 140 -3.46 16.16 -3.10
N LEU A 141 -2.57 17.13 -2.91
CA LEU A 141 -1.74 17.24 -1.71
C LEU A 141 -2.56 17.51 -0.44
N PRO A 142 -3.51 18.48 -0.40
CA PRO A 142 -4.37 18.67 0.76
C PRO A 142 -5.26 17.46 1.07
N ALA A 143 -5.79 16.79 0.05
CA ALA A 143 -6.58 15.58 0.24
C ALA A 143 -5.74 14.45 0.85
N CYS A 144 -4.53 14.22 0.33
CA CYS A 144 -3.60 13.24 0.86
C CYS A 144 -3.22 13.54 2.32
N LEU A 145 -2.86 14.79 2.64
CA LEU A 145 -2.52 15.19 4.00
C LEU A 145 -3.69 15.01 4.96
N THR A 146 -4.91 15.36 4.54
CA THR A 146 -6.13 15.18 5.36
C THR A 146 -6.37 13.70 5.64
N LEU A 147 -6.27 12.83 4.63
CA LEU A 147 -6.40 11.39 4.80
C LEU A 147 -5.33 10.82 5.74
N CYS A 148 -4.07 11.24 5.58
CA CYS A 148 -2.98 10.85 6.46
C CYS A 148 -3.22 11.29 7.91
N CYS A 149 -3.69 12.52 8.13
CA CYS A 149 -4.03 13.01 9.47
C CYS A 149 -5.16 12.19 10.11
N VAL A 150 -6.23 11.92 9.38
CA VAL A 150 -7.34 11.09 9.86
C VAL A 150 -6.90 9.66 10.17
N ALA A 151 -5.99 9.10 9.36
CA ALA A 151 -5.47 7.75 9.57
C ALA A 151 -4.55 7.65 10.80
N VAL A 152 -3.66 8.62 10.99
CA VAL A 152 -2.53 8.53 11.93
C VAL A 152 -2.84 9.18 13.29
N LEU A 153 -3.48 10.36 13.33
CA LEU A 153 -3.65 11.10 14.58
C LEU A 153 -4.47 10.36 15.65
N PRO A 154 -5.64 9.76 15.35
CA PRO A 154 -6.43 9.09 16.37
C PRO A 154 -5.73 7.85 16.98
N PRO A 155 -5.09 6.95 16.20
CA PRO A 155 -4.32 5.86 16.77
C PRO A 155 -3.13 6.33 17.58
N LEU A 156 -2.45 7.41 17.14
CA LEU A 156 -1.31 7.97 17.84
C LEU A 156 -1.72 8.54 19.23
N LEU A 157 -2.87 9.20 19.31
CA LEU A 157 -3.36 9.81 20.55
C LEU A 157 -4.07 8.83 21.47
N LYS A 158 -4.79 7.85 20.92
CA LYS A 158 -5.67 6.95 21.69
C LYS A 158 -5.25 5.47 21.64
N GLY A 159 -4.18 5.13 20.92
CA GLY A 159 -3.66 3.76 20.81
C GLY A 159 -4.60 2.77 20.12
N LYS A 160 -5.68 3.24 19.47
CA LYS A 160 -6.70 2.36 18.86
C LYS A 160 -7.20 2.92 17.55
N PHE A 161 -7.49 2.01 16.60
CA PHE A 161 -8.20 2.33 15.37
C PHE A 161 -9.72 2.22 15.58
N TYR A 162 -10.45 3.18 15.04
CA TYR A 162 -11.91 3.23 15.14
C TYR A 162 -12.54 3.01 13.77
N ARG A 163 -13.68 2.31 13.75
CA ARG A 163 -14.42 2.05 12.49
C ARG A 163 -14.90 3.32 11.79
N TRP A 164 -15.23 4.36 12.57
CA TRP A 164 -15.64 5.65 12.02
C TRP A 164 -14.53 6.35 11.22
N GLN A 165 -13.24 6.13 11.57
CA GLN A 165 -12.11 6.66 10.80
C GLN A 165 -12.11 6.11 9.37
N GLY A 166 -12.31 4.80 9.21
CA GLY A 166 -12.40 4.18 7.87
C GLY A 166 -13.55 4.75 7.06
N LEU A 167 -14.73 4.94 7.69
CA LEU A 167 -15.86 5.56 7.03
C LEU A 167 -15.58 7.00 6.63
N LEU A 168 -14.98 7.79 7.52
CA LEU A 168 -14.61 9.17 7.25
C LEU A 168 -13.59 9.26 6.10
N MET A 169 -12.58 8.39 6.08
CA MET A 169 -11.60 8.32 5.00
C MET A 169 -12.26 8.00 3.65
N LEU A 170 -13.23 7.08 3.62
CA LEU A 170 -13.99 6.77 2.41
C LEU A 170 -14.81 7.98 1.92
N VAL A 171 -15.44 8.72 2.83
CA VAL A 171 -16.18 9.93 2.49
C VAL A 171 -15.28 11.02 1.94
N ILE A 172 -14.11 11.25 2.59
CA ILE A 172 -13.12 12.23 2.11
C ILE A 172 -12.60 11.83 0.73
N TYR A 173 -12.28 10.55 0.53
CA TYR A 173 -11.82 10.05 -0.76
C TYR A 173 -12.89 10.18 -1.85
N ALA A 174 -14.16 9.86 -1.54
CA ALA A 174 -15.26 10.03 -2.48
C ALA A 174 -15.45 11.51 -2.86
N ALA A 175 -15.39 12.42 -1.88
CA ALA A 175 -15.46 13.87 -2.14
C ALA A 175 -14.28 14.34 -3.02
N TYR A 176 -13.06 13.88 -2.75
CA TYR A 176 -11.89 14.14 -3.59
C TYR A 176 -12.11 13.66 -5.04
N MET A 177 -12.62 12.43 -5.23
CA MET A 177 -12.89 11.90 -6.58
C MET A 177 -13.95 12.71 -7.34
N VAL A 178 -14.99 13.19 -6.65
CA VAL A 178 -15.98 14.08 -7.27
C VAL A 178 -15.35 15.42 -7.66
N MET A 179 -14.54 16.02 -6.79
CA MET A 179 -13.84 17.28 -7.10
C MET A 179 -12.87 17.10 -8.28
N LEU A 180 -12.15 15.96 -8.32
CA LEU A 180 -11.25 15.62 -9.42
C LEU A 180 -12.00 15.47 -10.76
N ALA A 181 -13.20 14.92 -10.74
CA ALA A 181 -14.02 14.73 -11.95
C ALA A 181 -14.66 16.06 -12.45
N LEU A 182 -14.77 17.06 -11.58
CA LEU A 182 -15.32 18.39 -11.90
C LEU A 182 -14.25 19.44 -12.25
N ALA A 183 -12.97 19.15 -11.96
CA ALA A 183 -11.83 20.04 -12.23
C ALA A 183 -11.29 19.86 -13.64
#